data_acc8f4c92367ef55eea27eb422ed1099
#
_entry.id   acc8f4c92367ef55eea27eb422ed1099
#
_cell.length_a   1.000
_cell.length_b   1.000
_cell.length_c   1.000
_cell.angle_alpha   90.00
_cell.angle_beta   90.00
_cell.angle_gamma   90.00
#
_symmetry.space_group_name_H-M   'P 1'
#
loop_
_entity.id
_entity.type
_entity.pdbx_description
1 polymer ?
#
loop_
_entity_poly.entity_id
_entity_poly.type
_entity_poly.pdbx_seq_one_letter_code
_entity_poly.pdbx_strand_id
1 'polypeptide(L)'
;LVGNRIDPEDVFADACKKLSDEDEQRLINWYPLAVKELPLHLARLVCQRTNLWYDSALRKRYRRVLLTGCVVLIAGAGVVSLAIDHTMTTFVLSTLAPMTPVIIWALRECNRQAATIELLDRLNDEVKKLLDRARSGATEQEISMRSRELKDAIFNHRASSPLIFDWVYNLLRRRMEEQMNAGADQLVSELRTAGNVR
;
A
#
# COMPACT_ATOMS: atom_id res chain seq x y z
N LEU A 1 23.17 -10.41 7.01
CA LEU A 1 21.81 -10.93 7.06
C LEU A 1 21.50 -11.55 5.70
N VAL A 2 21.52 -12.89 5.64
CA VAL A 2 21.09 -13.64 4.47
C VAL A 2 19.56 -13.52 4.48
N GLY A 3 19.01 -12.69 3.60
CA GLY A 3 17.57 -12.63 3.38
C GLY A 3 17.06 -14.03 3.04
N ASN A 4 15.87 -14.40 3.50
CA ASN A 4 15.21 -15.64 3.13
C ASN A 4 15.30 -15.79 1.61
N ARG A 5 16.15 -16.68 1.15
CA ARG A 5 16.14 -17.08 -0.26
C ARG A 5 14.82 -17.81 -0.49
N ILE A 6 14.04 -17.30 -1.40
CA ILE A 6 12.90 -18.03 -1.95
C ILE A 6 13.49 -19.27 -2.62
N ASP A 7 13.00 -20.45 -2.27
CA ASP A 7 13.50 -21.68 -2.86
C ASP A 7 13.20 -21.69 -4.36
N PRO A 8 14.19 -22.03 -5.22
CA PRO A 8 14.01 -22.03 -6.67
C PRO A 8 12.84 -22.90 -7.12
N GLU A 9 12.54 -23.96 -6.38
CA GLU A 9 11.45 -24.89 -6.63
C GLU A 9 10.09 -24.22 -6.48
N ASP A 10 9.92 -23.37 -5.46
CA ASP A 10 8.69 -22.60 -5.25
C ASP A 10 8.48 -21.56 -6.35
N VAL A 11 9.56 -20.88 -6.77
CA VAL A 11 9.50 -19.94 -7.90
C VAL A 11 9.12 -20.66 -9.19
N PHE A 12 9.67 -21.87 -9.42
CA PHE A 12 9.36 -22.65 -10.61
C PHE A 12 7.92 -23.16 -10.59
N ALA A 13 7.43 -23.64 -9.45
CA ALA A 13 6.05 -24.09 -9.30
C ALA A 13 5.04 -22.97 -9.56
N ASP A 14 5.32 -21.74 -9.11
CA ASP A 14 4.48 -20.58 -9.37
C ASP A 14 4.60 -20.06 -10.81
N ALA A 15 5.78 -20.09 -11.40
CA ALA A 15 6.00 -19.71 -12.80
C ALA A 15 5.32 -20.67 -13.80
N CYS A 16 5.11 -21.94 -13.42
CA CYS A 16 4.36 -22.92 -14.23
C CYS A 16 2.85 -22.69 -14.21
N LYS A 17 2.33 -21.91 -13.26
CA LYS A 17 0.92 -21.49 -13.30
C LYS A 17 0.75 -20.50 -14.45
N LYS A 18 -0.02 -20.89 -15.46
CA LYS A 18 -0.33 -20.04 -16.60
C LYS A 18 -1.08 -18.81 -16.11
N LEU A 19 -0.42 -17.66 -16.13
CA LEU A 19 -1.09 -16.37 -15.92
C LEU A 19 -2.12 -16.18 -17.04
N SER A 20 -3.27 -15.60 -16.70
CA SER A 20 -4.21 -15.17 -17.73
C SER A 20 -3.57 -14.01 -18.52
N ASP A 21 -3.96 -13.85 -19.80
CA ASP A 21 -3.46 -12.75 -20.64
C ASP A 21 -3.72 -11.37 -19.98
N GLU A 22 -4.81 -11.24 -19.23
CA GLU A 22 -5.13 -10.04 -18.46
C GLU A 22 -4.15 -9.81 -17.31
N ASP A 23 -3.73 -10.87 -16.60
CA ASP A 23 -2.79 -10.76 -15.48
C ASP A 23 -1.38 -10.49 -16.00
N GLU A 24 -1.00 -11.04 -17.14
CA GLU A 24 0.27 -10.74 -17.79
C GLU A 24 0.33 -9.27 -18.21
N GLN A 25 -0.71 -8.74 -18.86
CA GLN A 25 -0.79 -7.33 -19.21
C GLN A 25 -0.74 -6.40 -17.99
N ARG A 26 -1.28 -6.83 -16.84
CA ARG A 26 -1.21 -6.09 -15.58
C ARG A 26 0.20 -6.00 -15.01
N LEU A 27 1.06 -6.96 -15.28
CA LEU A 27 2.46 -6.98 -14.83
C LEU A 27 3.37 -6.19 -15.78
N ILE A 28 3.00 -6.08 -17.05
CA ILE A 28 3.74 -5.28 -18.03
C ILE A 28 3.61 -3.78 -17.65
N ASN A 29 4.77 -3.12 -17.56
CA ASN A 29 4.85 -1.67 -17.25
C ASN A 29 4.25 -1.28 -15.87
N TRP A 30 4.33 -2.17 -14.88
CA TRP A 30 3.94 -1.86 -13.50
C TRP A 30 4.60 -0.59 -12.95
N TYR A 31 5.86 -0.34 -13.32
CA TYR A 31 6.57 0.88 -12.99
C TYR A 31 6.47 1.92 -14.11
N PRO A 32 6.39 3.22 -13.77
CA PRO A 32 6.40 4.30 -14.75
C PRO A 32 7.59 4.20 -15.70
N LEU A 33 7.35 4.32 -16.99
CA LEU A 33 8.39 4.19 -18.02
C LEU A 33 9.49 5.26 -17.90
N ALA A 34 9.14 6.44 -17.38
CA ALA A 34 10.09 7.53 -17.14
C ALA A 34 11.26 7.13 -16.21
N VAL A 35 11.06 6.13 -15.33
CA VAL A 35 12.14 5.64 -14.45
C VAL A 35 13.34 5.07 -15.21
N LYS A 36 13.14 4.60 -16.45
CA LYS A 36 14.22 4.09 -17.31
C LYS A 36 15.27 5.14 -17.69
N GLU A 37 14.91 6.41 -17.58
CA GLU A 37 15.80 7.54 -17.90
C GLU A 37 16.78 7.89 -16.77
N LEU A 38 16.61 7.28 -15.58
CA LEU A 38 17.45 7.53 -14.43
C LEU A 38 18.56 6.49 -14.28
N PRO A 39 19.71 6.86 -13.68
CA PRO A 39 20.71 5.91 -13.22
C PRO A 39 20.09 4.86 -12.28
N LEU A 40 20.58 3.62 -12.33
CA LEU A 40 19.97 2.47 -11.65
C LEU A 40 19.74 2.68 -10.14
N HIS A 41 20.66 3.33 -9.45
CA HIS A 41 20.55 3.60 -8.01
C HIS A 41 19.41 4.56 -7.68
N LEU A 42 19.16 5.60 -8.51
CA LEU A 42 18.04 6.52 -8.38
C LEU A 42 16.72 5.86 -8.82
N ALA A 43 16.74 5.13 -9.94
CA ALA A 43 15.60 4.39 -10.43
C ALA A 43 15.01 3.45 -9.35
N ARG A 44 15.87 2.73 -8.63
CA ARG A 44 15.47 1.86 -7.51
C ARG A 44 14.77 2.63 -6.39
N LEU A 45 15.31 3.79 -5.99
CA LEU A 45 14.69 4.61 -4.94
C LEU A 45 13.32 5.14 -5.37
N VAL A 46 13.17 5.58 -6.62
CA VAL A 46 11.87 6.01 -7.16
C VAL A 46 10.87 4.86 -7.13
N CYS A 47 11.24 3.67 -7.59
CA CYS A 47 10.37 2.48 -7.53
C CYS A 47 9.99 2.11 -6.08
N GLN A 48 10.94 2.14 -5.14
CA GLN A 48 10.68 1.85 -3.73
C GLN A 48 9.70 2.88 -3.12
N ARG A 49 9.93 4.19 -3.37
CA ARG A 49 9.02 5.25 -2.93
C ARG A 49 7.60 5.05 -3.48
N THR A 50 7.52 4.76 -4.77
CA THR A 50 6.25 4.55 -5.46
C THR A 50 5.46 3.39 -4.85
N ASN A 51 6.13 2.26 -4.60
CA ASN A 51 5.53 1.10 -3.95
C ASN A 51 5.05 1.39 -2.52
N LEU A 52 5.85 2.08 -1.73
CA LEU A 52 5.51 2.45 -0.35
C LEU A 52 4.32 3.42 -0.31
N TRP A 53 4.33 4.41 -1.19
CA TRP A 53 3.22 5.36 -1.30
C TRP A 53 1.92 4.65 -1.69
N TYR A 54 1.99 3.77 -2.70
CA TYR A 54 0.82 3.03 -3.19
C TYR A 54 0.21 2.18 -2.07
N ASP A 55 1.01 1.37 -1.38
CA ASP A 55 0.55 0.50 -0.29
C ASP A 55 -0.03 1.33 0.87
N SER A 56 0.65 2.40 1.31
CA SER A 56 0.15 3.30 2.36
C SER A 56 -1.17 3.97 1.96
N ALA A 57 -1.27 4.49 0.73
CA ALA A 57 -2.47 5.16 0.23
C ALA A 57 -3.66 4.18 0.10
N LEU A 58 -3.41 2.95 -0.36
CA LEU A 58 -4.42 1.90 -0.44
C LEU A 58 -4.99 1.56 0.93
N ARG A 59 -4.12 1.33 1.93
CA ARG A 59 -4.50 1.01 3.31
C ARG A 59 -5.25 2.16 3.99
N LYS A 60 -4.85 3.40 3.77
CA LYS A 60 -5.57 4.60 4.26
C LYS A 60 -7.00 4.66 3.70
N ARG A 61 -7.19 4.31 2.42
CA ARG A 61 -8.52 4.25 1.80
C ARG A 61 -9.33 3.07 2.29
N TYR A 62 -8.70 1.89 2.39
CA TYR A 62 -9.32 0.69 2.94
C TYR A 62 -9.87 0.92 4.36
N ARG A 63 -9.06 1.51 5.24
CA ARG A 63 -9.47 1.88 6.59
C ARG A 63 -10.69 2.82 6.59
N ARG A 64 -10.72 3.80 5.69
CA ARG A 64 -11.88 4.70 5.55
C ARG A 64 -13.13 3.93 5.10
N VAL A 65 -13.01 3.04 4.13
CA VAL A 65 -14.14 2.18 3.67
C VAL A 65 -14.69 1.35 4.82
N LEU A 66 -13.83 0.72 5.63
CA LEU A 66 -14.27 -0.05 6.81
C LEU A 66 -15.01 0.82 7.83
N LEU A 67 -14.45 1.97 8.20
CA LEU A 67 -15.08 2.87 9.17
C LEU A 67 -16.41 3.43 8.65
N THR A 68 -16.45 3.88 7.40
CA THR A 68 -17.68 4.37 6.77
C THR A 68 -18.73 3.28 6.69
N GLY A 69 -18.34 2.06 6.30
CA GLY A 69 -19.24 0.91 6.28
C GLY A 69 -19.85 0.61 7.64
N CYS A 70 -19.05 0.62 8.71
CA CYS A 70 -19.54 0.44 10.07
C CYS A 70 -20.54 1.54 10.48
N VAL A 71 -20.22 2.80 10.19
CA VAL A 71 -21.12 3.94 10.52
C VAL A 71 -22.45 3.80 9.76
N VAL A 72 -22.40 3.49 8.46
CA VAL A 72 -23.59 3.31 7.63
C VAL A 72 -24.44 2.15 8.13
N LEU A 73 -23.82 1.03 8.51
CA LEU A 73 -24.55 -0.14 9.06
C LEU A 73 -25.26 0.21 10.36
N ILE A 74 -24.58 0.88 11.30
CA ILE A 74 -25.15 1.27 12.60
C ILE A 74 -26.27 2.29 12.41
N ALA A 75 -26.05 3.31 11.58
CA ALA A 75 -27.04 4.33 11.28
C ALA A 75 -28.28 3.73 10.57
N GLY A 76 -28.08 2.87 9.58
CA GLY A 76 -29.15 2.17 8.88
C GLY A 76 -29.97 1.29 9.82
N ALA A 77 -29.31 0.53 10.70
CA ALA A 77 -29.99 -0.27 11.72
C ALA A 77 -30.82 0.61 12.69
N GLY A 78 -30.30 1.78 13.05
CA GLY A 78 -31.02 2.76 13.87
C GLY A 78 -32.29 3.29 13.17
N VAL A 79 -32.17 3.67 11.90
CA VAL A 79 -33.34 4.15 11.11
C VAL A 79 -34.40 3.06 10.98
N VAL A 80 -34.02 1.81 10.67
CA VAL A 80 -34.96 0.69 10.59
C VAL A 80 -35.64 0.44 11.93
N SER A 81 -34.89 0.49 13.04
CA SER A 81 -35.46 0.30 14.37
C SER A 81 -36.49 1.38 14.74
N LEU A 82 -36.24 2.63 14.37
CA LEU A 82 -37.19 3.72 14.55
C LEU A 82 -38.45 3.58 13.69
N ALA A 83 -38.28 3.09 12.45
CA ALA A 83 -39.41 2.88 11.53
C ALA A 83 -40.37 1.76 11.97
N ILE A 84 -39.88 0.80 12.80
CA ILE A 84 -40.64 -0.32 13.33
C ILE A 84 -41.15 -0.06 14.77
N ASP A 85 -40.98 1.16 15.28
CA ASP A 85 -41.32 1.56 16.66
C ASP A 85 -40.72 0.62 17.75
N HIS A 86 -39.49 0.16 17.50
CA HIS A 86 -38.75 -0.64 18.50
C HIS A 86 -38.44 0.20 19.73
N THR A 87 -38.67 -0.40 20.90
CA THR A 87 -38.18 0.20 22.14
C THR A 87 -36.67 0.21 22.18
N MET A 88 -36.05 1.11 22.95
CA MET A 88 -34.59 1.17 23.09
C MET A 88 -33.99 -0.16 23.53
N THR A 89 -34.68 -0.88 24.43
CA THR A 89 -34.24 -2.20 24.90
C THR A 89 -34.24 -3.22 23.77
N THR A 90 -35.29 -3.26 22.96
CA THR A 90 -35.38 -4.16 21.81
C THR A 90 -34.29 -3.84 20.78
N PHE A 91 -34.05 -2.56 20.49
CA PHE A 91 -32.96 -2.13 19.57
C PHE A 91 -31.58 -2.63 20.04
N VAL A 92 -31.27 -2.45 21.33
CA VAL A 92 -29.98 -2.88 21.88
C VAL A 92 -29.83 -4.39 21.80
N LEU A 93 -30.84 -5.17 22.22
CA LEU A 93 -30.75 -6.63 22.31
C LEU A 93 -30.85 -7.32 20.94
N SER A 94 -31.74 -6.85 20.06
CA SER A 94 -31.99 -7.51 18.76
C SER A 94 -31.09 -7.01 17.63
N THR A 95 -30.53 -5.80 17.75
CA THR A 95 -29.75 -5.17 16.68
C THR A 95 -28.29 -4.93 17.08
N LEU A 96 -28.03 -4.15 18.13
CA LEU A 96 -26.66 -3.81 18.52
C LEU A 96 -25.88 -5.00 19.05
N ALA A 97 -26.49 -5.83 19.88
CA ALA A 97 -25.79 -6.97 20.48
C ALA A 97 -25.29 -7.98 19.41
N PRO A 98 -26.06 -8.41 18.42
CA PRO A 98 -25.59 -9.26 17.33
C PRO A 98 -24.54 -8.57 16.42
N MET A 99 -24.55 -7.25 16.29
CA MET A 99 -23.57 -6.50 15.48
C MET A 99 -22.24 -6.29 16.20
N THR A 100 -22.20 -6.45 17.52
CA THR A 100 -20.99 -6.20 18.33
C THR A 100 -19.75 -6.95 17.83
N PRO A 101 -19.79 -8.25 17.46
CA PRO A 101 -18.61 -8.96 16.94
C PRO A 101 -18.05 -8.33 15.65
N VAL A 102 -18.95 -7.89 14.76
CA VAL A 102 -18.57 -7.24 13.49
C VAL A 102 -17.91 -5.90 13.76
N ILE A 103 -18.44 -5.11 14.67
CA ILE A 103 -17.89 -3.81 15.07
C ILE A 103 -16.50 -3.99 15.69
N ILE A 104 -16.36 -4.95 16.63
CA ILE A 104 -15.08 -5.25 17.28
C ILE A 104 -14.04 -5.69 16.24
N TRP A 105 -14.43 -6.58 15.30
CA TRP A 105 -13.56 -7.02 14.23
C TRP A 105 -13.09 -5.83 13.37
N ALA A 106 -14.01 -4.96 12.94
CA ALA A 106 -13.70 -3.80 12.12
C ALA A 106 -12.76 -2.82 12.83
N LEU A 107 -12.96 -2.58 14.13
CA LEU A 107 -12.07 -1.74 14.93
C LEU A 107 -10.66 -2.34 15.06
N ARG A 108 -10.57 -3.65 15.34
CA ARG A 108 -9.28 -4.37 15.39
C ARG A 108 -8.56 -4.29 14.05
N GLU A 109 -9.28 -4.51 12.95
CA GLU A 109 -8.70 -4.42 11.61
C GLU A 109 -8.24 -2.99 11.30
N CYS A 110 -9.02 -1.97 11.64
CA CYS A 110 -8.61 -0.57 11.50
C CYS A 110 -7.34 -0.24 12.29
N ASN A 111 -7.16 -0.80 13.48
CA ASN A 111 -5.96 -0.60 14.29
C ASN A 111 -4.74 -1.33 13.69
N ARG A 112 -4.92 -2.56 13.21
CA ARG A 112 -3.86 -3.30 12.49
C ARG A 112 -3.39 -2.55 11.24
N GLN A 113 -4.33 -2.05 10.47
CA GLN A 113 -4.02 -1.25 9.27
C GLN A 113 -3.33 0.08 9.66
N ALA A 114 -3.71 0.72 10.77
CA ALA A 114 -3.07 1.94 11.24
C ALA A 114 -1.59 1.73 11.58
N ALA A 115 -1.25 0.67 12.30
CA ALA A 115 0.14 0.33 12.62
C ALA A 115 0.97 0.04 11.36
N THR A 116 0.37 -0.66 10.39
CA THR A 116 0.99 -0.93 9.09
C THR A 116 1.26 0.35 8.30
N ILE A 117 0.28 1.27 8.27
CA ILE A 117 0.41 2.58 7.61
C ILE A 117 1.55 3.39 8.22
N GLU A 118 1.64 3.43 9.54
CA GLU A 118 2.69 4.19 10.24
C GLU A 118 4.08 3.70 9.85
N LEU A 119 4.29 2.39 9.78
CA LEU A 119 5.57 1.84 9.35
C LEU A 119 5.88 2.12 7.88
N LEU A 120 4.89 2.01 6.99
CA LEU A 120 5.03 2.37 5.58
C LEU A 120 5.38 3.85 5.39
N ASP A 121 4.74 4.74 6.16
CA ASP A 121 5.04 6.17 6.11
C ASP A 121 6.47 6.47 6.60
N ARG A 122 6.95 5.78 7.66
CA ARG A 122 8.35 5.87 8.12
C ARG A 122 9.34 5.41 7.04
N LEU A 123 9.10 4.24 6.43
CA LEU A 123 9.95 3.75 5.33
C LEU A 123 9.95 4.71 4.13
N ASN A 124 8.79 5.29 3.81
CA ASN A 124 8.69 6.29 2.75
C ASN A 124 9.50 7.56 3.05
N ASP A 125 9.54 7.99 4.32
CA ASP A 125 10.35 9.14 4.73
C ASP A 125 11.85 8.82 4.69
N GLU A 126 12.26 7.58 4.97
CA GLU A 126 13.65 7.13 4.76
C GLU A 126 14.04 7.18 3.28
N VAL A 127 13.17 6.75 2.37
CA VAL A 127 13.42 6.88 0.92
C VAL A 127 13.60 8.33 0.52
N LYS A 128 12.74 9.24 1.01
CA LYS A 128 12.85 10.67 0.71
C LYS A 128 14.22 11.23 1.16
N LYS A 129 14.64 10.91 2.39
CA LYS A 129 15.97 11.30 2.91
C LYS A 129 17.09 10.76 2.04
N LEU A 130 16.99 9.54 1.53
CA LEU A 130 17.97 8.96 0.62
C LEU A 130 17.99 9.67 -0.75
N LEU A 131 16.84 10.05 -1.27
CA LEU A 131 16.76 10.86 -2.49
C LEU A 131 17.37 12.23 -2.30
N ASP A 132 17.17 12.89 -1.15
CA ASP A 132 17.78 14.18 -0.84
C ASP A 132 19.30 14.07 -0.69
N ARG A 133 19.81 13.00 -0.08
CA ARG A 133 21.25 12.71 -0.03
C ARG A 133 21.84 12.49 -1.42
N ALA A 134 21.14 11.75 -2.28
CA ALA A 134 21.57 11.56 -3.65
C ALA A 134 21.66 12.88 -4.43
N ARG A 135 20.71 13.80 -4.22
CA ARG A 135 20.74 15.16 -4.77
C ARG A 135 21.90 15.98 -4.21
N SER A 136 22.28 15.76 -2.96
CA SER A 136 23.39 16.45 -2.28
C SER A 136 24.77 15.88 -2.64
N GLY A 137 24.86 14.86 -3.48
CA GLY A 137 26.13 14.31 -3.98
C GLY A 137 26.65 13.09 -3.23
N ALA A 138 25.79 12.35 -2.53
CA ALA A 138 26.16 11.05 -1.97
C ALA A 138 26.59 10.08 -3.07
N THR A 139 27.54 9.19 -2.75
CA THR A 139 28.10 8.24 -3.72
C THR A 139 27.06 7.19 -4.14
N GLU A 140 27.13 6.74 -5.39
CA GLU A 140 26.28 5.67 -5.90
C GLU A 140 26.35 4.40 -5.03
N GLN A 141 27.54 4.08 -4.52
CA GLN A 141 27.77 2.92 -3.66
C GLN A 141 27.01 3.03 -2.33
N GLU A 142 27.06 4.20 -1.68
CA GLU A 142 26.30 4.47 -0.45
C GLU A 142 24.79 4.33 -0.69
N ILE A 143 24.28 4.98 -1.73
CA ILE A 143 22.87 4.95 -2.09
C ILE A 143 22.41 3.51 -2.42
N SER A 144 23.21 2.76 -3.17
CA SER A 144 22.89 1.37 -3.53
C SER A 144 22.87 0.45 -2.31
N MET A 145 23.77 0.62 -1.35
CA MET A 145 23.80 -0.15 -0.12
C MET A 145 22.55 0.13 0.73
N ARG A 146 22.24 1.40 0.97
CA ARG A 146 21.06 1.81 1.74
C ARG A 146 19.76 1.41 1.07
N SER A 147 19.68 1.46 -0.25
CA SER A 147 18.52 0.99 -1.02
C SER A 147 18.28 -0.52 -0.84
N ARG A 148 19.34 -1.33 -0.65
CA ARG A 148 19.19 -2.78 -0.35
C ARG A 148 18.63 -3.01 1.05
N GLU A 149 19.18 -2.33 2.07
CA GLU A 149 18.67 -2.40 3.45
C GLU A 149 17.18 -2.04 3.50
N LEU A 150 16.80 -0.99 2.79
CA LEU A 150 15.42 -0.55 2.68
C LEU A 150 14.52 -1.59 1.98
N LYS A 151 15.02 -2.24 0.91
CA LYS A 151 14.30 -3.31 0.23
C LYS A 151 14.00 -4.47 1.18
N ASP A 152 14.97 -4.86 2.00
CA ASP A 152 14.80 -5.94 2.98
C ASP A 152 13.78 -5.56 4.05
N ALA A 153 13.78 -4.30 4.52
CA ALA A 153 12.77 -3.79 5.44
C ALA A 153 11.36 -3.78 4.82
N ILE A 154 11.22 -3.36 3.55
CA ILE A 154 9.96 -3.39 2.81
C ILE A 154 9.46 -4.84 2.66
N PHE A 155 10.34 -5.77 2.32
CA PHE A 155 9.98 -7.18 2.16
C PHE A 155 9.47 -7.78 3.47
N ASN A 156 10.22 -7.62 4.56
CA ASN A 156 9.84 -8.12 5.88
C ASN A 156 8.51 -7.53 6.36
N HIS A 157 8.28 -6.23 6.10
CA HIS A 157 7.02 -5.59 6.40
C HIS A 157 5.87 -6.19 5.62
N ARG A 158 6.01 -6.39 4.30
CA ARG A 158 4.97 -6.99 3.46
C ARG A 158 4.62 -8.41 3.87
N ALA A 159 5.62 -9.22 4.24
CA ALA A 159 5.41 -10.59 4.69
C ALA A 159 4.54 -10.69 5.96
N SER A 160 4.57 -9.66 6.83
CA SER A 160 3.80 -9.60 8.09
C SER A 160 2.55 -8.71 8.02
N SER A 161 2.31 -8.05 6.90
CA SER A 161 1.21 -7.09 6.75
C SER A 161 -0.15 -7.79 6.63
N PRO A 162 -1.22 -7.22 7.24
CA PRO A 162 -2.57 -7.74 7.07
C PRO A 162 -3.01 -7.59 5.61
N LEU A 163 -3.78 -8.57 5.14
CA LEU A 163 -4.34 -8.56 3.79
C LEU A 163 -5.44 -7.51 3.66
N ILE A 164 -5.66 -7.07 2.44
CA ILE A 164 -6.76 -6.19 2.05
C ILE A 164 -7.73 -7.02 1.20
N PHE A 165 -9.02 -6.81 1.34
CA PHE A 165 -10.01 -7.49 0.52
C PHE A 165 -9.85 -7.15 -0.96
N ASP A 166 -9.85 -8.18 -1.82
CA ASP A 166 -9.62 -8.04 -3.25
C ASP A 166 -10.64 -7.11 -3.93
N TRP A 167 -11.91 -7.13 -3.49
CA TRP A 167 -12.92 -6.26 -4.05
C TRP A 167 -12.63 -4.77 -3.77
N VAL A 168 -12.06 -4.42 -2.60
CA VAL A 168 -11.65 -3.04 -2.29
C VAL A 168 -10.45 -2.66 -3.14
N TYR A 169 -9.48 -3.58 -3.27
CA TYR A 169 -8.31 -3.39 -4.12
C TYR A 169 -8.74 -3.08 -5.55
N ASN A 170 -9.60 -3.92 -6.15
CA ASN A 170 -10.09 -3.75 -7.52
C ASN A 170 -10.87 -2.45 -7.72
N LEU A 171 -11.68 -2.05 -6.73
CA LEU A 171 -12.43 -0.79 -6.77
C LEU A 171 -11.52 0.45 -6.80
N LEU A 172 -10.43 0.42 -6.05
CA LEU A 172 -9.55 1.59 -5.86
C LEU A 172 -8.38 1.63 -6.86
N ARG A 173 -8.03 0.49 -7.47
CA ARG A 173 -6.82 0.26 -8.24
C ARG A 173 -6.60 1.29 -9.34
N ARG A 174 -7.54 1.42 -10.28
CA ARG A 174 -7.38 2.26 -11.47
C ARG A 174 -6.97 3.70 -11.12
N ARG A 175 -7.73 4.34 -10.23
CA ARG A 175 -7.45 5.72 -9.82
C ARG A 175 -6.12 5.87 -9.09
N MET A 176 -5.72 4.83 -8.35
CA MET A 176 -4.45 4.84 -7.60
C MET A 176 -3.25 4.65 -8.52
N GLU A 177 -3.36 3.83 -9.55
CA GLU A 177 -2.31 3.64 -10.57
C GLU A 177 -2.07 4.94 -11.35
N GLU A 178 -3.12 5.67 -11.74
CA GLU A 178 -3.00 6.99 -12.38
C GLU A 178 -2.26 7.99 -11.47
N GLN A 179 -2.60 8.07 -10.19
CA GLN A 179 -1.93 8.94 -9.22
C GLN A 179 -0.48 8.54 -8.95
N MET A 180 -0.22 7.24 -8.90
CA MET A 180 1.11 6.67 -8.72
C MET A 180 2.04 7.06 -9.87
N ASN A 181 1.58 6.88 -11.11
CA ASN A 181 2.34 7.20 -12.31
C ASN A 181 2.62 8.70 -12.39
N ALA A 182 1.62 9.56 -12.22
CA ALA A 182 1.81 11.01 -12.22
C ALA A 182 2.81 11.48 -11.15
N GLY A 183 2.76 10.91 -9.94
CA GLY A 183 3.70 11.25 -8.88
C GLY A 183 5.13 10.78 -9.15
N ALA A 184 5.30 9.66 -9.84
CA ALA A 184 6.61 9.17 -10.22
C ALA A 184 7.20 9.98 -11.38
N ASP A 185 6.41 10.34 -12.38
CA ASP A 185 6.84 11.18 -13.51
C ASP A 185 7.33 12.56 -13.01
N GLN A 186 6.59 13.16 -12.09
CA GLN A 186 7.02 14.41 -11.45
C GLN A 186 8.37 14.25 -10.73
N LEU A 187 8.55 13.19 -9.94
CA LEU A 187 9.79 12.95 -9.22
C LEU A 187 10.97 12.71 -10.16
N VAL A 188 10.76 11.98 -11.26
CA VAL A 188 11.78 11.78 -12.30
C VAL A 188 12.20 13.11 -12.92
N SER A 189 11.24 13.98 -13.25
CA SER A 189 11.51 15.30 -13.80
C SER A 189 12.33 16.18 -12.84
N GLU A 190 12.00 16.17 -11.55
CA GLU A 190 12.76 16.89 -10.50
C GLU A 190 14.20 16.38 -10.38
N LEU A 191 14.42 15.06 -10.40
CA LEU A 191 15.75 14.46 -10.31
C LEU A 191 16.61 14.77 -11.53
N ARG A 192 16.03 14.82 -12.72
CA ARG A 192 16.71 15.20 -13.96
C ARG A 192 17.15 16.66 -13.93
N THR A 193 16.27 17.54 -13.49
CA THR A 193 16.59 18.98 -13.38
C THR A 193 17.72 19.21 -12.39
N ALA A 194 17.72 18.53 -11.24
CA ALA A 194 18.78 18.60 -10.25
C ALA A 194 20.12 18.01 -10.75
N GLY A 195 20.08 16.97 -11.58
CA GLY A 195 21.28 16.35 -12.19
C GLY A 195 21.91 17.19 -13.32
N ASN A 196 21.10 17.97 -14.05
CA ASN A 196 21.61 18.84 -15.14
C ASN A 196 22.22 20.16 -14.65
N VAL A 197 22.09 20.51 -13.38
CA VAL A 197 22.69 21.71 -12.77
C VAL A 197 24.13 21.44 -12.26
N ARG A 198 24.61 20.23 -12.37
CA ARG A 198 25.99 19.81 -12.06
C ARG A 198 26.70 19.35 -13.30
#